data_24bd209d957fa0f4d384b51dfd2ee722
#
_entry.id   24bd209d957fa0f4d384b51dfd2ee722
#
_cell.length_a   1.000
_cell.length_b   1.000
_cell.length_c   1.000
_cell.angle_alpha   90.00
_cell.angle_beta   90.00
_cell.angle_gamma   90.00
#
_symmetry.space_group_name_H-M   'P 1'
#
loop_
_entity.id
_entity.type
_entity.pdbx_description
1 polymer ?
#
loop_
_entity_poly.entity_id
_entity_poly.type
_entity_poly.pdbx_seq_one_letter_code
_entity_poly.pdbx_strand_id
1 'polypeptide(L)'
;MIQYTKHGNDLYYEPQFNTWFKSSPLAVSNAIIRFARGVITCTMLPSFKYLYESLNLEPPEGSDAIGWNYDYMAHEWDSIWIDILQIPKLNDYGVPYMELTYPMEPKPMDYLEGWYD
;
A
#
# COMPACT_ATOMS: atom_id res chain seq x y z
N MET A 1 6.47 14.20 9.70
CA MET A 1 6.44 13.41 10.96
C MET A 1 6.62 11.94 10.63
N ILE A 2 7.43 11.23 11.41
CA ILE A 2 7.66 9.79 11.22
C ILE A 2 6.76 9.01 12.18
N GLN A 3 6.00 8.04 11.63
CA GLN A 3 5.18 7.16 12.45
C GLN A 3 5.99 5.94 12.89
N TYR A 4 5.79 5.48 14.12
CA TYR A 4 6.49 4.33 14.69
C TYR A 4 5.50 3.17 14.87
N THR A 5 5.77 2.06 14.18
CA THR A 5 4.86 0.90 14.19
C THR A 5 5.14 -0.08 15.33
N LYS A 6 6.29 0.07 16.02
CA LYS A 6 6.79 -0.86 17.04
C LYS A 6 7.25 -2.22 16.45
N HIS A 7 7.41 -2.31 15.14
CA HIS A 7 7.82 -3.53 14.46
C HIS A 7 9.26 -3.49 13.94
N GLY A 8 9.99 -2.41 14.22
CA GLY A 8 11.37 -2.24 13.80
C GLY A 8 11.75 -0.78 13.66
N ASN A 9 13.01 -0.55 13.29
CA ASN A 9 13.58 0.79 13.21
C ASN A 9 14.06 1.16 11.81
N ASP A 10 13.77 0.35 10.80
CA ASP A 10 14.14 0.68 9.44
C ASP A 10 13.22 1.76 8.90
N LEU A 11 13.79 2.72 8.19
CA LEU A 11 13.05 3.84 7.66
C LEU A 11 12.34 3.45 6.36
N TYR A 12 11.06 3.76 6.27
CA TYR A 12 10.22 3.48 5.12
C TYR A 12 9.55 4.74 4.60
N TYR A 13 9.30 4.77 3.31
CA TYR A 13 8.55 5.84 2.66
C TYR A 13 7.42 5.26 1.82
N GLU A 14 6.20 5.73 2.05
CA GLU A 14 5.05 5.41 1.22
C GLU A 14 4.71 6.64 0.38
N PRO A 15 4.89 6.59 -0.97
CA PRO A 15 4.82 7.79 -1.81
C PRO A 15 3.41 8.28 -2.12
N GLN A 16 2.39 7.43 -2.10
CA GLN A 16 1.04 7.85 -2.49
C GLN A 16 0.51 8.96 -1.58
N PHE A 17 0.77 8.84 -0.28
CA PHE A 17 0.34 9.80 0.73
C PHE A 17 1.52 10.45 1.45
N ASN A 18 2.72 10.32 0.90
CA ASN A 18 3.92 10.97 1.42
C ASN A 18 4.14 10.68 2.91
N THR A 19 4.10 9.41 3.26
CA THR A 19 4.18 8.96 4.65
C THR A 19 5.53 8.33 4.95
N TRP A 20 6.20 8.81 6.00
CA TRP A 20 7.43 8.21 6.52
C TRP A 20 7.10 7.42 7.76
N PHE A 21 7.66 6.21 7.87
CA PHE A 21 7.41 5.38 9.04
C PHE A 21 8.60 4.47 9.34
N LYS A 22 8.62 3.92 10.54
CA LYS A 22 9.63 2.96 11.00
C LYS A 22 9.00 1.58 11.11
N SER A 23 9.66 0.58 10.54
CA SER A 23 9.21 -0.80 10.60
C SER A 23 10.39 -1.74 10.32
N SER A 24 10.12 -2.94 9.84
CA SER A 24 11.12 -3.91 9.42
C SER A 24 10.69 -4.58 8.12
N PRO A 25 11.63 -5.12 7.31
CA PRO A 25 11.27 -5.80 6.08
C PRO A 25 10.31 -6.97 6.30
N LEU A 26 10.51 -7.74 7.36
CA LEU A 26 9.61 -8.86 7.66
C LEU A 26 8.21 -8.38 8.03
N ALA A 27 8.10 -7.38 8.90
CA ALA A 27 6.80 -6.84 9.30
C ALA A 27 6.05 -6.24 8.11
N VAL A 28 6.75 -5.52 7.24
CA VAL A 28 6.16 -4.92 6.05
C VAL A 28 5.73 -6.01 5.06
N SER A 29 6.57 -7.02 4.81
CA SER A 29 6.21 -8.15 3.94
C SER A 29 4.97 -8.88 4.45
N ASN A 30 4.90 -9.14 5.75
CA ASN A 30 3.73 -9.79 6.35
C ASN A 30 2.47 -8.95 6.22
N ALA A 31 2.60 -7.63 6.38
CA ALA A 31 1.47 -6.71 6.22
C ALA A 31 0.96 -6.70 4.79
N ILE A 32 1.86 -6.66 3.81
CA ILE A 32 1.50 -6.69 2.39
C ILE A 32 0.76 -7.98 2.05
N ILE A 33 1.25 -9.12 2.54
CA ILE A 33 0.63 -10.42 2.31
C ILE A 33 -0.77 -10.48 2.97
N ARG A 34 -0.90 -10.00 4.21
CA ARG A 34 -2.20 -9.96 4.88
C ARG A 34 -3.20 -9.12 4.12
N PHE A 35 -2.75 -7.96 3.62
CA PHE A 35 -3.59 -7.08 2.82
C PHE A 35 -4.04 -7.78 1.55
N ALA A 36 -3.12 -8.35 0.77
CA ALA A 36 -3.44 -9.05 -0.47
C ALA A 36 -4.40 -10.22 -0.24
N ARG A 37 -4.17 -11.00 0.82
CA ARG A 37 -5.08 -12.11 1.19
C ARG A 37 -6.45 -11.61 1.61
N GLY A 38 -6.49 -10.52 2.37
CA GLY A 38 -7.75 -9.93 2.80
C GLY A 38 -8.58 -9.44 1.62
N VAL A 39 -7.94 -8.90 0.61
CA VAL A 39 -8.60 -8.48 -0.63
C VAL A 39 -9.18 -9.69 -1.37
N ILE A 40 -8.38 -10.75 -1.54
CA ILE A 40 -8.82 -11.97 -2.23
C ILE A 40 -10.00 -12.63 -1.51
N THR A 41 -9.96 -12.67 -0.19
CA THR A 41 -11.02 -13.31 0.61
C THR A 41 -12.19 -12.38 0.89
N CYS A 42 -12.15 -11.16 0.35
CA CYS A 42 -13.18 -10.13 0.52
C CYS A 42 -13.40 -9.72 1.99
N THR A 43 -12.36 -9.87 2.82
CA THR A 43 -12.38 -9.38 4.20
C THR A 43 -11.80 -7.97 4.33
N MET A 44 -11.14 -7.49 3.27
CA MET A 44 -10.61 -6.13 3.17
C MET A 44 -10.96 -5.55 1.82
N LEU A 45 -11.27 -4.26 1.78
CA LEU A 45 -11.39 -3.54 0.52
C LEU A 45 -9.99 -3.23 -0.02
N PRO A 46 -9.82 -3.22 -1.35
CA PRO A 46 -8.51 -2.98 -1.97
C PRO A 46 -8.15 -1.50 -2.04
N SER A 47 -8.09 -0.84 -0.89
CA SER A 47 -7.77 0.59 -0.79
C SER A 47 -6.57 0.82 0.11
N PHE A 48 -5.95 2.00 -0.01
CA PHE A 48 -4.83 2.38 0.84
C PHE A 48 -5.19 2.42 2.32
N LYS A 49 -6.46 2.71 2.65
CA LYS A 49 -6.91 2.66 4.04
C LYS A 49 -6.58 1.31 4.68
N TYR A 50 -6.94 0.22 4.00
CA TYR A 50 -6.70 -1.13 4.52
C TYR A 50 -5.24 -1.53 4.46
N LEU A 51 -4.50 -1.06 3.45
CA LEU A 51 -3.05 -1.25 3.42
C LEU A 51 -2.38 -0.58 4.63
N TYR A 52 -2.75 0.67 4.91
CA TYR A 52 -2.21 1.40 6.05
C TYR A 52 -2.54 0.70 7.36
N GLU A 53 -3.77 0.24 7.53
CA GLU A 53 -4.15 -0.52 8.72
C GLU A 53 -3.34 -1.80 8.85
N SER A 54 -3.08 -2.49 7.76
CA SER A 54 -2.24 -3.70 7.75
C SER A 54 -0.81 -3.40 8.15
N LEU A 55 -0.30 -2.22 7.79
CA LEU A 55 1.03 -1.75 8.18
C LEU A 55 1.09 -1.21 9.61
N ASN A 56 -0.04 -1.17 10.30
CA ASN A 56 -0.17 -0.57 11.63
C ASN A 56 0.12 0.93 11.63
N LEU A 57 -0.36 1.60 10.59
CA LEU A 57 -0.23 3.05 10.41
C LEU A 57 -1.60 3.70 10.45
N GLU A 58 -1.62 4.98 10.83
CA GLU A 58 -2.83 5.79 10.76
C GLU A 58 -3.21 6.02 9.30
N PRO A 59 -4.41 5.60 8.85
CA PRO A 59 -4.82 5.84 7.47
C PRO A 59 -4.98 7.33 7.20
N PRO A 60 -4.36 7.87 6.12
CA PRO A 60 -4.52 9.28 5.78
C PRO A 60 -5.95 9.59 5.31
N GLU A 61 -6.31 10.86 5.40
CA GLU A 61 -7.56 11.32 4.80
C GLU A 61 -7.55 11.04 3.30
N GLY A 62 -8.64 10.47 2.78
CA GLY A 62 -8.75 10.11 1.36
C GLY A 62 -8.17 8.75 1.02
N SER A 63 -7.58 8.03 1.97
CA SER A 63 -6.96 6.73 1.70
C SER A 63 -7.98 5.65 1.34
N ASP A 64 -9.25 5.82 1.69
CA ASP A 64 -10.33 4.92 1.30
C ASP A 64 -10.79 5.12 -0.14
N ALA A 65 -10.38 6.22 -0.77
CA ALA A 65 -10.80 6.58 -2.13
C ALA A 65 -9.78 6.22 -3.21
N ILE A 66 -8.63 5.69 -2.84
CA ILE A 66 -7.53 5.33 -3.76
C ILE A 66 -7.14 3.88 -3.52
N GLY A 67 -7.00 3.11 -4.59
CA GLY A 67 -6.56 1.73 -4.46
C GLY A 67 -6.70 0.94 -5.74
N TRP A 68 -7.16 -0.31 -5.62
CA TRP A 68 -7.18 -1.27 -6.73
C TRP A 68 -8.57 -1.92 -6.81
N ASN A 69 -9.41 -1.37 -7.66
CA ASN A 69 -10.75 -1.91 -7.90
C ASN A 69 -10.66 -3.31 -8.54
N TYR A 70 -11.55 -4.23 -8.18
CA TYR A 70 -11.53 -5.61 -8.70
C TYR A 70 -11.66 -5.65 -10.21
N ASP A 71 -12.55 -4.85 -10.79
CA ASP A 71 -12.73 -4.83 -12.24
C ASP A 71 -11.48 -4.32 -12.94
N TYR A 72 -10.84 -3.28 -12.38
CA TYR A 72 -9.59 -2.75 -12.90
C TYR A 72 -8.49 -3.82 -12.87
N MET A 73 -8.35 -4.53 -11.75
CA MET A 73 -7.34 -5.59 -11.63
C MET A 73 -7.59 -6.72 -12.64
N ALA A 74 -8.84 -7.15 -12.78
CA ALA A 74 -9.19 -8.23 -13.69
C ALA A 74 -8.93 -7.85 -15.15
N HIS A 75 -9.27 -6.61 -15.55
CA HIS A 75 -9.13 -6.17 -16.94
C HIS A 75 -7.71 -5.80 -17.32
N GLU A 76 -6.99 -5.12 -16.42
CA GLU A 76 -5.66 -4.58 -16.76
C GLU A 76 -4.53 -5.56 -16.40
N TRP A 77 -4.72 -6.39 -15.38
CA TRP A 77 -3.64 -7.19 -14.82
C TRP A 77 -3.91 -8.69 -14.83
N ASP A 78 -5.14 -9.10 -15.15
CA ASP A 78 -5.56 -10.51 -15.13
C ASP A 78 -5.20 -11.20 -13.80
N SER A 79 -5.27 -10.44 -12.72
CA SER A 79 -4.91 -10.91 -11.37
C SER A 79 -5.55 -10.00 -10.32
N ILE A 80 -6.01 -10.60 -9.23
CA ILE A 80 -6.49 -9.83 -8.08
C ILE A 80 -5.50 -9.87 -6.91
N TRP A 81 -4.30 -10.39 -7.13
CA TRP A 81 -3.23 -10.33 -6.15
C TRP A 81 -2.48 -9.01 -6.30
N ILE A 82 -2.54 -8.16 -5.26
CA ILE A 82 -1.89 -6.85 -5.27
C ILE A 82 -0.43 -7.02 -4.83
N ASP A 83 0.49 -6.83 -5.77
CA ASP A 83 1.92 -6.83 -5.48
C ASP A 83 2.36 -5.45 -5.01
N ILE A 84 3.13 -5.42 -3.92
CA ILE A 84 3.76 -4.20 -3.42
C ILE A 84 5.21 -4.55 -3.12
N LEU A 85 6.13 -3.78 -3.69
CA LEU A 85 7.56 -4.04 -3.58
C LEU A 85 8.20 -3.11 -2.56
N GLN A 86 9.26 -3.60 -1.92
CA GLN A 86 10.10 -2.81 -1.02
C GLN A 86 11.41 -2.56 -1.76
N ILE A 87 11.67 -1.30 -2.15
CA ILE A 87 12.84 -0.94 -2.95
C ILE A 87 13.80 -0.12 -2.09
N PRO A 88 15.06 -0.58 -1.91
CA PRO A 88 16.04 0.19 -1.15
C PRO A 88 16.46 1.44 -1.91
N LYS A 89 16.54 2.56 -1.20
CA LYS A 89 16.93 3.86 -1.73
C LYS A 89 17.80 4.62 -0.75
N LEU A 90 18.46 5.67 -1.25
CA LEU A 90 19.16 6.64 -0.42
C LEU A 90 18.53 8.02 -0.64
N ASN A 91 18.37 8.78 0.44
CA ASN A 91 17.92 10.16 0.30
C ASN A 91 19.09 11.07 -0.09
N ASP A 92 18.83 12.38 -0.23
CA ASP A 92 19.83 13.36 -0.65
C ASP A 92 21.01 13.47 0.33
N TYR A 93 20.83 13.03 1.57
CA TYR A 93 21.87 13.05 2.62
C TYR A 93 22.55 11.70 2.77
N GLY A 94 22.27 10.73 1.88
CA GLY A 94 22.87 9.40 1.94
C GLY A 94 22.23 8.49 3.00
N VAL A 95 21.08 8.85 3.56
CA VAL A 95 20.42 8.02 4.56
C VAL A 95 19.60 6.93 3.84
N PRO A 96 19.82 5.65 4.18
CA PRO A 96 19.09 4.56 3.53
C PRO A 96 17.62 4.50 4.01
N TYR A 97 16.75 4.17 3.08
CA TYR A 97 15.35 3.91 3.38
C TYR A 97 14.76 2.93 2.36
N MET A 98 13.61 2.36 2.67
CA MET A 98 12.87 1.49 1.77
C MET A 98 11.65 2.25 1.26
N GLU A 99 11.44 2.23 -0.05
CA GLU A 99 10.25 2.85 -0.65
C GLU A 99 9.28 1.77 -1.09
N LEU A 100 8.01 1.92 -0.74
CA LEU A 100 6.96 1.05 -1.25
C LEU A 100 6.66 1.42 -2.70
N THR A 101 6.65 0.41 -3.57
CA THR A 101 6.44 0.61 -5.00
C THR A 101 5.29 -0.28 -5.45
N TYR A 102 4.45 0.25 -6.31
CA TYR A 102 3.21 -0.39 -6.74
C TYR A 102 3.27 -0.71 -8.22
N PRO A 103 3.69 -1.96 -8.60
CA PRO A 103 3.68 -2.35 -10.02
C PRO A 103 2.29 -2.25 -10.64
N MET A 104 1.26 -2.64 -9.87
CA MET A 104 -0.13 -2.44 -10.23
C MET A 104 -0.52 -1.03 -9.77
N GLU A 105 -0.57 -0.08 -10.69
CA GLU A 105 -0.76 1.33 -10.37
C GLU A 105 -2.10 1.56 -9.65
N PRO A 106 -2.09 2.21 -8.47
CA PRO A 106 -3.34 2.54 -7.80
C PRO A 106 -4.11 3.63 -8.53
N LYS A 107 -5.44 3.55 -8.46
CA LYS A 107 -6.35 4.45 -9.12
C LYS A 107 -7.42 4.94 -8.14
N PRO A 108 -8.11 6.06 -8.42
CA PRO A 108 -9.30 6.42 -7.65
C PRO A 108 -10.29 5.25 -7.64
N MET A 109 -10.89 4.96 -6.50
CA MET A 109 -11.78 3.81 -6.35
C MET A 109 -13.06 3.93 -7.17
N ASP A 110 -13.46 5.14 -7.52
CA ASP A 110 -14.59 5.40 -8.39
C ASP A 110 -14.24 5.36 -9.88
N TYR A 111 -12.98 5.07 -10.21
CA TYR A 111 -12.49 5.07 -11.60
C TYR A 111 -13.34 4.18 -12.51
N LEU A 112 -13.73 3.00 -12.02
CA LEU A 112 -14.53 2.06 -12.79
C LEU A 112 -16.04 2.15 -12.49
N GLU A 113 -16.46 2.85 -11.44
CA GLU A 113 -17.85 3.05 -11.15
C GLU A 113 -18.55 3.86 -12.25
N GLY A 114 -17.87 4.82 -12.84
CA GLY A 114 -18.40 5.60 -13.95
C GLY A 114 -18.72 4.78 -15.20
N TRP A 115 -18.21 3.56 -15.28
CA TRP A 115 -18.48 2.65 -16.40
C TRP A 115 -19.88 2.05 -16.33
N TYR A 116 -20.49 2.06 -15.17
CA TYR A 116 -21.82 1.46 -14.96
C TYR A 116 -22.95 2.47 -15.10
N ASP A 117 -22.62 3.71 -15.31
CA ASP A 117 -23.60 4.80 -15.44
C ASP A 117 -24.18 4.93 -16.85
#